data_caac740e94d1f757af58b71831f5c22f
#
_entry.id   caac740e94d1f757af58b71831f5c22f
#
_cell.length_a   1.000
_cell.length_b   1.000
_cell.length_c   1.000
_cell.angle_alpha   90.00
_cell.angle_beta   90.00
_cell.angle_gamma   90.00
#
_symmetry.space_group_name_H-M   'P 1'
#
loop_
_entity.id
_entity.type
_entity.pdbx_description
1 polymer ?
#
loop_
_entity_poly.entity_id
_entity_poly.type
_entity_poly.pdbx_seq_one_letter_code
_entity_poly.pdbx_strand_id
1 'polypeptide(L)'
;MKITKVEAHRVSIPTSVKYAEAGGTYTSFVRSLIVRVFTDGGITGTGDVHESVPGYTAETLDTMYATVTQSYGPAVVGAELEGVEALHKTMRECRRGNGFARCAVEMALFDALARSRKRSICAMLGGPVRTELSLVGGIGIDETDVVVKRANAMVASGYRTIKLKVGRPEIQKDLAMVRAVRKAIGDDVNIRVDANAGYSPVDAMVVARALGDLNIEHFEQPVAGEDFSAMARLLRLGAVSIMADESVHTAQDASRIVQEQAADGIKIKISKVGGFIEARRIIDVAEAAGIKVIIGNGICSSIEAASELQLACAYPHVYPVAEMVGPAKLAGDLAQKPFDLSSGKIYLTPGFGLGVELSEAKLKEYAIAS
;
A
#
# COMPACT_ATOMS: atom_id res chain seq x y z
N MET A 1 13.57 5.47 -26.98
CA MET A 1 12.23 4.91 -27.23
C MET A 1 11.21 5.90 -26.72
N LYS A 2 10.30 6.36 -27.59
CA LYS A 2 9.34 7.41 -27.26
C LYS A 2 7.99 6.86 -26.85
N ILE A 3 7.35 7.54 -25.92
CA ILE A 3 5.98 7.28 -25.50
C ILE A 3 5.05 7.80 -26.60
N THR A 4 4.22 6.92 -27.17
CA THR A 4 3.31 7.28 -28.27
C THR A 4 1.88 7.52 -27.81
N LYS A 5 1.46 6.87 -26.71
CA LYS A 5 0.09 6.95 -26.20
C LYS A 5 0.03 6.58 -24.72
N VAL A 6 -0.89 7.20 -24.01
CA VAL A 6 -1.32 6.80 -22.65
C VAL A 6 -2.82 6.55 -22.69
N GLU A 7 -3.26 5.38 -22.25
CA GLU A 7 -4.66 5.03 -22.07
C GLU A 7 -4.96 4.83 -20.58
N ALA A 8 -6.18 5.17 -20.18
CA ALA A 8 -6.69 4.95 -18.84
C ALA A 8 -8.04 4.23 -18.92
N HIS A 9 -8.24 3.22 -18.06
CA HIS A 9 -9.45 2.43 -18.00
C HIS A 9 -9.95 2.38 -16.55
N ARG A 10 -11.24 2.64 -16.36
CA ARG A 10 -11.91 2.52 -15.07
C ARG A 10 -12.48 1.13 -14.95
N VAL A 11 -12.19 0.44 -13.84
CA VAL A 11 -12.69 -0.92 -13.57
C VAL A 11 -13.32 -1.01 -12.19
N SER A 12 -14.20 -2.00 -12.02
CA SER A 12 -14.86 -2.32 -10.76
C SER A 12 -14.74 -3.82 -10.51
N ILE A 13 -13.90 -4.20 -9.54
CA ILE A 13 -13.58 -5.59 -9.23
C ILE A 13 -14.40 -6.02 -8.02
N PRO A 14 -15.14 -7.15 -8.07
CA PRO A 14 -15.93 -7.61 -6.93
C PRO A 14 -15.01 -8.02 -5.77
N THR A 15 -15.46 -7.75 -4.53
CA THR A 15 -14.79 -8.20 -3.31
C THR A 15 -15.36 -9.53 -2.82
N SER A 16 -14.50 -10.34 -2.20
CA SER A 16 -14.89 -11.61 -1.56
C SER A 16 -15.34 -11.42 -0.11
N VAL A 17 -15.03 -10.26 0.49
CA VAL A 17 -15.29 -9.97 1.90
C VAL A 17 -15.72 -8.52 2.08
N LYS A 18 -16.58 -8.29 3.08
CA LYS A 18 -16.78 -6.95 3.64
C LYS A 18 -15.58 -6.62 4.52
N TYR A 19 -14.97 -5.47 4.32
CA TYR A 19 -13.80 -5.03 5.09
C TYR A 19 -14.01 -3.62 5.62
N ALA A 20 -14.04 -3.47 6.94
CA ALA A 20 -14.25 -2.20 7.63
C ALA A 20 -12.99 -1.74 8.34
N GLU A 21 -12.72 -0.44 8.27
CA GLU A 21 -11.68 0.28 9.00
C GLU A 21 -12.22 1.65 9.42
N ALA A 22 -11.49 2.41 10.27
CA ALA A 22 -11.98 3.70 10.74
C ALA A 22 -12.24 4.72 9.60
N GLY A 23 -11.44 4.64 8.52
CA GLY A 23 -11.59 5.52 7.34
C GLY A 23 -12.76 5.18 6.41
N GLY A 24 -13.41 4.02 6.57
CA GLY A 24 -14.51 3.59 5.70
C GLY A 24 -14.71 2.08 5.60
N THR A 25 -15.58 1.66 4.68
CA THR A 25 -15.89 0.24 4.49
C THR A 25 -15.96 -0.12 3.02
N TYR A 26 -15.24 -1.17 2.64
CA TYR A 26 -15.38 -1.86 1.36
C TYR A 26 -16.48 -2.92 1.47
N THR A 27 -17.50 -2.88 0.62
CA THR A 27 -18.67 -3.76 0.76
C THR A 27 -18.83 -4.78 -0.36
N SER A 28 -18.78 -4.36 -1.61
CA SER A 28 -19.16 -5.21 -2.74
C SER A 28 -18.12 -5.21 -3.86
N PHE A 29 -17.39 -4.13 -4.03
CA PHE A 29 -16.39 -3.98 -5.09
C PHE A 29 -15.34 -2.95 -4.69
N VAL A 30 -14.19 -3.04 -5.35
CA VAL A 30 -13.13 -2.03 -5.36
C VAL A 30 -12.99 -1.49 -6.77
N ARG A 31 -12.99 -0.17 -6.90
CA ARG A 31 -12.75 0.50 -8.18
C ARG A 31 -11.26 0.75 -8.35
N SER A 32 -10.74 0.56 -9.56
CA SER A 32 -9.33 0.81 -9.90
C SER A 32 -9.18 1.55 -11.20
N LEU A 33 -8.07 2.27 -11.33
CA LEU A 33 -7.62 2.90 -12.53
C LEU A 33 -6.46 2.10 -13.13
N ILE A 34 -6.68 1.54 -14.32
CA ILE A 34 -5.64 0.89 -15.11
C ILE A 34 -5.08 1.88 -16.11
N VAL A 35 -3.76 2.06 -16.12
CA VAL A 35 -3.06 2.90 -17.08
C VAL A 35 -2.18 2.03 -17.97
N ARG A 36 -2.21 2.31 -19.28
CA ARG A 36 -1.34 1.66 -20.27
C ARG A 36 -0.52 2.72 -20.98
N VAL A 37 0.79 2.50 -21.01
CA VAL A 37 1.74 3.34 -21.74
C VAL A 37 2.26 2.58 -22.95
N PHE A 38 2.08 3.13 -24.14
CA PHE A 38 2.52 2.56 -25.42
C PHE A 38 3.75 3.30 -25.93
N THR A 39 4.65 2.55 -26.59
CA THR A 39 5.88 3.10 -27.12
C THR A 39 6.04 2.85 -28.62
N ASP A 40 6.88 3.64 -29.29
CA ASP A 40 7.25 3.45 -30.70
C ASP A 40 8.04 2.15 -30.97
N GLY A 41 8.59 1.54 -29.91
CA GLY A 41 9.21 0.22 -29.96
C GLY A 41 8.24 -0.96 -29.82
N GLY A 42 6.92 -0.72 -29.82
CA GLY A 42 5.88 -1.75 -29.68
C GLY A 42 5.74 -2.34 -28.27
N ILE A 43 6.39 -1.76 -27.28
CA ILE A 43 6.30 -2.19 -25.88
C ILE A 43 5.16 -1.45 -25.21
N THR A 44 4.38 -2.19 -24.41
CA THR A 44 3.32 -1.65 -23.55
C THR A 44 3.66 -1.90 -22.11
N GLY A 45 3.56 -0.86 -21.28
CA GLY A 45 3.63 -0.98 -19.83
C GLY A 45 2.26 -0.78 -19.20
N THR A 46 2.07 -1.40 -18.05
CA THR A 46 0.81 -1.38 -17.29
C THR A 46 1.01 -0.83 -15.89
N GLY A 47 0.08 0.00 -15.43
CA GLY A 47 -0.03 0.44 -14.06
C GLY A 47 -1.46 0.24 -13.55
N ASP A 48 -1.60 -0.02 -12.26
CA ASP A 48 -2.87 -0.20 -11.57
C ASP A 48 -2.84 0.51 -10.23
N VAL A 49 -3.90 1.25 -9.93
CA VAL A 49 -4.08 1.89 -8.63
C VAL A 49 -5.54 1.82 -8.23
N HIS A 50 -5.79 1.23 -7.06
CA HIS A 50 -7.13 1.16 -6.49
C HIS A 50 -7.63 2.52 -5.98
N GLU A 51 -8.94 2.71 -5.99
CA GLU A 51 -9.59 3.80 -5.26
C GLU A 51 -9.69 3.42 -3.78
N SER A 52 -9.11 4.24 -2.92
CA SER A 52 -9.15 4.01 -1.48
C SER A 52 -10.44 4.55 -0.85
N VAL A 53 -10.66 4.25 0.43
CA VAL A 53 -11.81 4.79 1.18
C VAL A 53 -11.72 6.32 1.32
N PRO A 54 -12.86 7.03 1.42
CA PRO A 54 -12.88 8.50 1.47
C PRO A 54 -12.05 9.13 2.60
N GLY A 55 -11.90 8.44 3.72
CA GLY A 55 -11.08 8.91 4.86
C GLY A 55 -9.58 8.81 4.64
N TYR A 56 -9.12 8.18 3.55
CA TYR A 56 -7.70 7.92 3.29
C TYR A 56 -7.08 8.86 2.25
N THR A 57 -7.83 9.24 1.22
CA THR A 57 -7.35 10.11 0.14
C THR A 57 -8.48 10.99 -0.39
N ALA A 58 -8.11 12.17 -0.90
CA ALA A 58 -9.03 13.05 -1.62
C ALA A 58 -9.21 12.64 -3.09
N GLU A 59 -8.40 11.72 -3.61
CA GLU A 59 -8.53 11.25 -4.98
C GLU A 59 -9.64 10.19 -5.09
N THR A 60 -10.50 10.36 -6.08
CA THR A 60 -11.51 9.38 -6.49
C THR A 60 -11.12 8.77 -7.82
N LEU A 61 -11.76 7.66 -8.22
CA LEU A 61 -11.52 7.05 -9.53
C LEU A 61 -11.70 8.07 -10.67
N ASP A 62 -12.72 8.92 -10.59
CA ASP A 62 -13.01 9.92 -11.63
C ASP A 62 -11.97 11.04 -11.65
N THR A 63 -11.50 11.52 -10.49
CA THR A 63 -10.43 12.53 -10.44
C THR A 63 -9.09 11.96 -10.90
N MET A 64 -8.77 10.71 -10.57
CA MET A 64 -7.59 10.01 -11.07
C MET A 64 -7.65 9.86 -12.58
N TYR A 65 -8.78 9.39 -13.12
CA TYR A 65 -9.00 9.24 -14.56
C TYR A 65 -8.85 10.57 -15.31
N ALA A 66 -9.50 11.63 -14.82
CA ALA A 66 -9.39 12.96 -15.39
C ALA A 66 -7.94 13.50 -15.34
N THR A 67 -7.24 13.28 -14.22
CA THR A 67 -5.85 13.71 -14.08
C THR A 67 -4.93 13.01 -15.07
N VAL A 68 -5.09 11.69 -15.25
CA VAL A 68 -4.30 10.93 -16.23
C VAL A 68 -4.62 11.36 -17.66
N THR A 69 -5.89 11.43 -18.02
CA THR A 69 -6.28 11.67 -19.42
C THR A 69 -6.10 13.12 -19.88
N GLN A 70 -6.28 14.08 -18.97
CA GLN A 70 -6.25 15.52 -19.31
C GLN A 70 -4.94 16.22 -18.93
N SER A 71 -4.10 15.60 -18.09
CA SER A 71 -2.89 16.24 -17.60
C SER A 71 -1.65 15.37 -17.79
N TYR A 72 -1.54 14.23 -17.11
CA TYR A 72 -0.31 13.43 -17.09
C TYR A 72 -0.03 12.73 -18.42
N GLY A 73 -1.04 12.12 -19.05
CA GLY A 73 -0.90 11.49 -20.37
C GLY A 73 -0.38 12.47 -21.42
N PRO A 74 -1.07 13.61 -21.66
CA PRO A 74 -0.57 14.63 -22.58
C PRO A 74 0.85 15.14 -22.27
N ALA A 75 1.20 15.26 -20.98
CA ALA A 75 2.50 15.78 -20.56
C ALA A 75 3.68 14.81 -20.82
N VAL A 76 3.42 13.49 -20.88
CA VAL A 76 4.49 12.48 -21.08
C VAL A 76 4.52 11.93 -22.51
N VAL A 77 3.46 12.07 -23.30
CA VAL A 77 3.44 11.63 -24.70
C VAL A 77 4.46 12.43 -25.53
N GLY A 78 5.24 11.72 -26.37
CA GLY A 78 6.33 12.26 -27.16
C GLY A 78 7.69 12.30 -26.44
N ALA A 79 7.72 12.10 -25.12
CA ALA A 79 8.95 12.09 -24.36
C ALA A 79 9.70 10.75 -24.47
N GLU A 80 11.00 10.76 -24.16
CA GLU A 80 11.84 9.55 -24.09
C GLU A 80 11.56 8.77 -22.82
N LEU A 81 11.31 7.46 -22.95
CA LEU A 81 10.97 6.58 -21.83
C LEU A 81 12.12 6.40 -20.83
N GLU A 82 13.37 6.51 -21.26
CA GLU A 82 14.57 6.37 -20.42
C GLU A 82 14.64 7.39 -19.28
N GLY A 83 14.00 8.54 -19.43
CA GLY A 83 14.05 9.64 -18.49
C GLY A 83 12.98 9.57 -17.37
N VAL A 84 12.73 8.43 -16.74
CA VAL A 84 11.62 8.28 -15.78
C VAL A 84 11.66 9.32 -14.64
N GLU A 85 12.84 9.70 -14.13
CA GLU A 85 12.97 10.80 -13.15
C GLU A 85 12.48 12.14 -13.71
N ALA A 86 12.82 12.46 -14.97
CA ALA A 86 12.35 13.68 -15.63
C ALA A 86 10.84 13.63 -15.88
N LEU A 87 10.30 12.47 -16.27
CA LEU A 87 8.87 12.25 -16.45
C LEU A 87 8.10 12.41 -15.14
N HIS A 88 8.63 11.86 -14.04
CA HIS A 88 8.08 12.06 -12.70
C HIS A 88 8.03 13.56 -12.33
N LYS A 89 9.14 14.28 -12.57
CA LYS A 89 9.22 15.72 -12.34
C LYS A 89 8.17 16.46 -13.19
N THR A 90 8.07 16.16 -14.49
CA THR A 90 7.08 16.75 -15.39
C THR A 90 5.65 16.57 -14.88
N MET A 91 5.28 15.37 -14.42
CA MET A 91 3.96 15.13 -13.85
C MET A 91 3.72 15.94 -12.56
N ARG A 92 4.72 16.04 -11.67
CA ARG A 92 4.61 16.86 -10.44
C ARG A 92 4.46 18.35 -10.71
N GLU A 93 5.12 18.86 -11.74
CA GLU A 93 5.03 20.27 -12.16
C GLU A 93 3.74 20.56 -12.91
N CYS A 94 3.26 19.60 -13.72
CA CYS A 94 2.00 19.69 -14.44
C CYS A 94 0.80 19.80 -13.49
N ARG A 95 0.79 19.00 -12.40
CA ARG A 95 -0.29 19.04 -11.41
C ARG A 95 0.21 18.62 -10.03
N ARG A 96 0.03 19.49 -9.04
CA ARG A 96 0.39 19.22 -7.64
C ARG A 96 -0.56 18.20 -7.01
N GLY A 97 -0.07 17.42 -6.03
CA GLY A 97 -0.83 16.36 -5.41
C GLY A 97 -1.03 15.18 -6.36
N ASN A 98 -2.21 14.57 -6.31
CA ASN A 98 -2.63 13.45 -7.18
C ASN A 98 -1.62 12.30 -7.20
N GLY A 99 -1.23 11.81 -6.00
CA GLY A 99 -0.25 10.74 -5.82
C GLY A 99 -0.71 9.43 -6.46
N PHE A 100 -1.97 9.07 -6.28
CA PHE A 100 -2.55 7.85 -6.83
C PHE A 100 -2.54 7.87 -8.36
N ALA A 101 -3.04 8.95 -8.98
CA ALA A 101 -3.01 9.10 -10.43
C ALA A 101 -1.59 9.09 -10.99
N ARG A 102 -0.63 9.75 -10.31
CA ARG A 102 0.78 9.75 -10.70
C ARG A 102 1.39 8.37 -10.59
N CYS A 103 1.10 7.63 -9.51
CA CYS A 103 1.57 6.27 -9.32
C CYS A 103 1.15 5.34 -10.47
N ALA A 104 -0.10 5.40 -10.91
CA ALA A 104 -0.60 4.58 -12.02
C ALA A 104 0.19 4.82 -13.31
N VAL A 105 0.47 6.08 -13.65
CA VAL A 105 1.28 6.42 -14.83
C VAL A 105 2.73 6.00 -14.63
N GLU A 106 3.35 6.32 -13.49
CA GLU A 106 4.75 5.99 -13.22
C GLU A 106 4.99 4.48 -13.19
N MET A 107 4.07 3.71 -12.62
CA MET A 107 4.13 2.24 -12.66
C MET A 107 4.15 1.71 -14.09
N ALA A 108 3.27 2.24 -14.97
CA ALA A 108 3.25 1.87 -16.37
C ALA A 108 4.54 2.27 -17.11
N LEU A 109 5.12 3.43 -16.79
CA LEU A 109 6.41 3.86 -17.35
C LEU A 109 7.55 2.93 -16.92
N PHE A 110 7.64 2.59 -15.64
CA PHE A 110 8.64 1.63 -15.14
C PHE A 110 8.46 0.23 -15.73
N ASP A 111 7.21 -0.25 -15.86
CA ASP A 111 6.92 -1.54 -16.47
C ASP A 111 7.38 -1.57 -17.94
N ALA A 112 7.04 -0.55 -18.75
CA ALA A 112 7.49 -0.43 -20.13
C ALA A 112 9.03 -0.37 -20.22
N LEU A 113 9.68 0.44 -19.40
CA LEU A 113 11.13 0.59 -19.38
C LEU A 113 11.83 -0.72 -19.02
N ALA A 114 11.38 -1.38 -17.97
CA ALA A 114 11.97 -2.64 -17.52
C ALA A 114 11.77 -3.76 -18.56
N ARG A 115 10.58 -3.84 -19.20
CA ARG A 115 10.31 -4.76 -20.32
C ARG A 115 11.24 -4.49 -21.50
N SER A 116 11.46 -3.23 -21.87
CA SER A 116 12.36 -2.88 -22.98
C SER A 116 13.79 -3.32 -22.74
N ARG A 117 14.22 -3.32 -21.50
CA ARG A 117 15.55 -3.76 -21.06
C ARG A 117 15.64 -5.25 -20.71
N LYS A 118 14.53 -5.98 -20.83
CA LYS A 118 14.42 -7.40 -20.43
C LYS A 118 14.85 -7.61 -18.98
N ARG A 119 14.40 -6.72 -18.08
CA ARG A 119 14.67 -6.74 -16.65
C ARG A 119 13.35 -6.67 -15.87
N SER A 120 13.35 -7.14 -14.62
CA SER A 120 12.29 -6.81 -13.67
C SER A 120 12.48 -5.40 -13.13
N ILE A 121 11.40 -4.78 -12.64
CA ILE A 121 11.49 -3.47 -11.95
C ILE A 121 12.42 -3.59 -10.73
N CYS A 122 12.34 -4.66 -9.96
CA CYS A 122 13.24 -4.93 -8.83
C CYS A 122 14.71 -4.86 -9.27
N ALA A 123 15.09 -5.48 -10.38
CA ALA A 123 16.46 -5.41 -10.92
C ALA A 123 16.84 -4.01 -11.41
N MET A 124 15.88 -3.22 -11.90
CA MET A 124 16.11 -1.81 -12.28
C MET A 124 16.32 -0.90 -11.05
N LEU A 125 15.77 -1.29 -9.91
CA LEU A 125 15.92 -0.60 -8.63
C LEU A 125 17.16 -1.05 -7.83
N GLY A 126 17.95 -2.01 -8.36
CA GLY A 126 19.19 -2.49 -7.74
C GLY A 126 19.10 -3.85 -7.05
N GLY A 127 17.91 -4.47 -6.98
CA GLY A 127 17.68 -5.79 -6.37
C GLY A 127 17.90 -6.98 -7.32
N PRO A 128 17.43 -8.18 -6.94
CA PRO A 128 16.76 -8.46 -5.67
C PRO A 128 17.73 -8.69 -4.51
N VAL A 129 17.39 -8.18 -3.33
CA VAL A 129 18.05 -8.54 -2.07
C VAL A 129 17.34 -9.71 -1.35
N ARG A 130 16.09 -9.97 -1.76
CA ARG A 130 15.27 -11.12 -1.35
C ARG A 130 14.28 -11.47 -2.45
N THR A 131 13.79 -12.71 -2.44
CA THR A 131 12.82 -13.20 -3.44
C THR A 131 11.49 -13.63 -2.83
N GLU A 132 11.35 -13.52 -1.51
CA GLU A 132 10.12 -13.80 -0.79
C GLU A 132 9.91 -12.80 0.36
N LEU A 133 8.65 -12.62 0.74
CA LEU A 133 8.24 -11.87 1.92
C LEU A 133 7.20 -12.67 2.69
N SER A 134 7.25 -12.57 4.03
CA SER A 134 6.15 -13.01 4.87
C SER A 134 5.02 -11.99 4.82
N LEU A 135 3.79 -12.47 4.86
CA LEU A 135 2.60 -11.64 4.81
C LEU A 135 1.98 -11.44 6.18
N VAL A 136 1.32 -10.31 6.34
CA VAL A 136 0.51 -9.98 7.50
C VAL A 136 -0.95 -10.32 7.23
N GLY A 137 -1.58 -11.11 8.10
CA GLY A 137 -3.02 -11.37 8.03
C GLY A 137 -3.81 -10.16 8.51
N GLY A 138 -4.43 -9.41 7.62
CA GLY A 138 -5.21 -8.21 7.95
C GLY A 138 -6.68 -8.51 8.24
N ILE A 139 -7.17 -8.13 9.42
CA ILE A 139 -8.57 -8.32 9.86
C ILE A 139 -9.21 -6.95 10.09
N GLY A 140 -10.32 -6.68 9.39
CA GLY A 140 -11.11 -5.46 9.55
C GLY A 140 -11.88 -5.43 10.87
N ILE A 141 -12.48 -4.27 11.16
CA ILE A 141 -13.37 -4.07 12.33
C ILE A 141 -14.60 -4.98 12.19
N ASP A 142 -14.85 -5.81 13.20
CA ASP A 142 -15.99 -6.72 13.27
C ASP A 142 -16.30 -7.08 14.74
N GLU A 143 -17.27 -7.95 14.98
CA GLU A 143 -17.54 -8.49 16.31
C GLU A 143 -16.35 -9.34 16.81
N THR A 144 -16.09 -9.31 18.11
CA THR A 144 -14.88 -9.89 18.71
C THR A 144 -14.71 -11.39 18.41
N ASP A 145 -15.78 -12.15 18.46
CA ASP A 145 -15.76 -13.61 18.18
C ASP A 145 -15.44 -13.90 16.70
N VAL A 146 -15.91 -13.06 15.78
CA VAL A 146 -15.60 -13.15 14.35
C VAL A 146 -14.13 -12.85 14.11
N VAL A 147 -13.59 -11.79 14.73
CA VAL A 147 -12.17 -11.42 14.63
C VAL A 147 -11.26 -12.52 15.18
N VAL A 148 -11.59 -13.06 16.34
CA VAL A 148 -10.83 -14.19 16.97
C VAL A 148 -10.85 -15.43 16.07
N LYS A 149 -12.00 -15.78 15.50
CA LYS A 149 -12.12 -16.93 14.59
C LYS A 149 -11.24 -16.74 13.34
N ARG A 150 -11.27 -15.53 12.74
CA ARG A 150 -10.43 -15.20 11.58
C ARG A 150 -8.93 -15.24 11.92
N ALA A 151 -8.53 -14.70 13.08
CA ALA A 151 -7.14 -14.71 13.52
C ALA A 151 -6.62 -16.15 13.67
N ASN A 152 -7.37 -17.02 14.34
CA ASN A 152 -7.01 -18.44 14.49
C ASN A 152 -6.90 -19.14 13.11
N ALA A 153 -7.82 -18.89 12.19
CA ALA A 153 -7.78 -19.47 10.85
C ALA A 153 -6.53 -19.02 10.06
N MET A 154 -6.16 -17.73 10.14
CA MET A 154 -4.95 -17.20 9.50
C MET A 154 -3.68 -17.82 10.10
N VAL A 155 -3.59 -17.94 11.43
CA VAL A 155 -2.45 -18.59 12.09
C VAL A 155 -2.34 -20.05 11.67
N ALA A 156 -3.45 -20.77 11.59
CA ALA A 156 -3.50 -22.15 11.09
C ALA A 156 -3.05 -22.28 9.63
N SER A 157 -3.30 -21.25 8.80
CA SER A 157 -2.84 -21.17 7.40
C SER A 157 -1.37 -20.74 7.25
N GLY A 158 -0.64 -20.49 8.36
CA GLY A 158 0.80 -20.18 8.29
C GLY A 158 1.17 -18.71 8.53
N TYR A 159 0.21 -17.80 8.71
CA TYR A 159 0.52 -16.42 9.06
C TYR A 159 1.14 -16.35 10.47
N ARG A 160 2.18 -15.52 10.62
CA ARG A 160 2.89 -15.31 11.91
C ARG A 160 2.80 -13.87 12.39
N THR A 161 2.10 -13.03 11.66
CA THR A 161 1.78 -11.65 12.05
C THR A 161 0.32 -11.37 11.67
N ILE A 162 -0.47 -10.91 12.63
CA ILE A 162 -1.88 -10.54 12.45
C ILE A 162 -2.02 -9.04 12.69
N LYS A 163 -2.69 -8.35 11.77
CA LYS A 163 -3.02 -6.92 11.91
C LYS A 163 -4.49 -6.76 12.22
N LEU A 164 -4.79 -6.04 13.29
CA LEU A 164 -6.15 -5.76 13.76
C LEU A 164 -6.50 -4.31 13.50
N LYS A 165 -7.60 -4.07 12.81
CA LYS A 165 -8.17 -2.73 12.67
C LYS A 165 -8.92 -2.34 13.93
N VAL A 166 -8.65 -1.12 14.40
CA VAL A 166 -9.27 -0.45 15.55
C VAL A 166 -9.68 0.98 15.15
N GLY A 167 -9.92 1.87 16.08
CA GLY A 167 -10.28 3.27 15.78
C GLY A 167 -11.77 3.55 15.95
N ARG A 168 -12.50 2.66 16.64
CA ARG A 168 -13.90 2.90 17.02
C ARG A 168 -14.00 3.98 18.12
N PRO A 169 -15.09 4.77 18.14
CA PRO A 169 -15.32 5.70 19.25
C PRO A 169 -15.33 5.00 20.62
N GLU A 170 -15.81 3.75 20.67
CA GLU A 170 -15.83 2.95 21.91
C GLU A 170 -14.50 2.20 22.09
N ILE A 171 -13.47 2.90 22.54
CA ILE A 171 -12.11 2.36 22.71
C ILE A 171 -12.06 1.06 23.53
N GLN A 172 -13.00 0.85 24.49
CA GLN A 172 -13.05 -0.35 25.29
C GLN A 172 -13.42 -1.59 24.48
N LYS A 173 -14.22 -1.45 23.41
CA LYS A 173 -14.52 -2.56 22.50
C LYS A 173 -13.25 -2.97 21.72
N ASP A 174 -12.45 -1.99 21.26
CA ASP A 174 -11.20 -2.26 20.57
C ASP A 174 -10.20 -2.97 21.48
N LEU A 175 -10.01 -2.48 22.71
CA LEU A 175 -9.13 -3.10 23.68
C LEU A 175 -9.57 -4.50 24.10
N ALA A 176 -10.87 -4.72 24.27
CA ALA A 176 -11.42 -6.06 24.57
C ALA A 176 -11.15 -7.03 23.43
N MET A 177 -11.35 -6.59 22.17
CA MET A 177 -11.09 -7.38 20.98
C MET A 177 -9.59 -7.73 20.85
N VAL A 178 -8.67 -6.76 21.01
CA VAL A 178 -7.22 -7.02 20.94
C VAL A 178 -6.79 -8.01 22.02
N ARG A 179 -7.27 -7.87 23.28
CA ARG A 179 -6.99 -8.82 24.37
C ARG A 179 -7.52 -10.23 24.06
N ALA A 180 -8.73 -10.32 23.50
CA ALA A 180 -9.32 -11.62 23.14
C ALA A 180 -8.51 -12.31 22.03
N VAL A 181 -8.06 -11.57 21.02
CA VAL A 181 -7.20 -12.12 19.96
C VAL A 181 -5.86 -12.57 20.53
N ARG A 182 -5.17 -11.73 21.33
CA ARG A 182 -3.89 -12.10 21.95
C ARG A 182 -4.03 -13.40 22.76
N LYS A 183 -5.08 -13.49 23.57
CA LYS A 183 -5.36 -14.71 24.36
C LYS A 183 -5.58 -15.94 23.47
N ALA A 184 -6.21 -15.77 22.31
CA ALA A 184 -6.55 -16.87 21.42
C ALA A 184 -5.36 -17.39 20.58
N ILE A 185 -4.49 -16.49 20.09
CA ILE A 185 -3.39 -16.88 19.20
C ILE A 185 -2.04 -17.04 19.91
N GLY A 186 -1.96 -16.74 21.22
CA GLY A 186 -0.73 -16.86 22.01
C GLY A 186 0.31 -15.77 21.72
N ASP A 187 1.47 -15.85 22.36
CA ASP A 187 2.52 -14.82 22.29
C ASP A 187 3.53 -15.03 21.16
N ASP A 188 3.55 -16.22 20.55
CA ASP A 188 4.45 -16.54 19.42
C ASP A 188 4.02 -15.91 18.08
N VAL A 189 2.83 -15.32 18.02
CA VAL A 189 2.30 -14.63 16.86
C VAL A 189 2.34 -13.13 17.10
N ASN A 190 2.97 -12.39 16.18
CA ASN A 190 3.01 -10.92 16.26
C ASN A 190 1.61 -10.32 16.03
N ILE A 191 1.26 -9.30 16.80
CA ILE A 191 0.06 -8.49 16.56
C ILE A 191 0.50 -7.06 16.21
N ARG A 192 -0.07 -6.53 15.13
CA ARG A 192 -0.05 -5.11 14.75
C ARG A 192 -1.45 -4.54 14.95
N VAL A 193 -1.54 -3.31 15.39
CA VAL A 193 -2.81 -2.61 15.60
C VAL A 193 -2.83 -1.35 14.77
N ASP A 194 -3.90 -1.13 13.99
CA ASP A 194 -4.02 0.00 13.08
C ASP A 194 -5.33 0.75 13.31
N ALA A 195 -5.22 2.02 13.66
CA ALA A 195 -6.36 2.87 13.95
C ALA A 195 -6.83 3.71 12.76
N ASN A 196 -6.10 3.76 11.65
CA ASN A 196 -6.41 4.60 10.48
C ASN A 196 -6.88 6.02 10.87
N ALA A 197 -6.10 6.69 11.73
CA ALA A 197 -6.38 8.03 12.26
C ALA A 197 -7.69 8.15 13.06
N GLY A 198 -8.28 7.05 13.53
CA GLY A 198 -9.62 7.02 14.12
C GLY A 198 -9.74 7.55 15.55
N TYR A 199 -8.62 7.79 16.26
CA TYR A 199 -8.69 8.25 17.64
C TYR A 199 -8.38 9.74 17.80
N SER A 200 -8.99 10.35 18.85
CA SER A 200 -8.51 11.61 19.36
C SER A 200 -7.12 11.42 20.01
N PRO A 201 -6.30 12.49 20.14
CA PRO A 201 -5.01 12.38 20.84
C PRO A 201 -5.12 11.87 22.30
N VAL A 202 -6.23 12.15 22.98
CA VAL A 202 -6.48 11.68 24.35
C VAL A 202 -6.78 10.18 24.35
N ASP A 203 -7.68 9.73 23.48
CA ASP A 203 -8.04 8.30 23.37
C ASP A 203 -6.85 7.46 22.91
N ALA A 204 -6.07 7.96 21.94
CA ALA A 204 -4.86 7.30 21.47
C ALA A 204 -3.85 7.06 22.60
N MET A 205 -3.68 8.03 23.53
CA MET A 205 -2.81 7.88 24.71
C MET A 205 -3.32 6.79 25.66
N VAL A 206 -4.64 6.68 25.86
CA VAL A 206 -5.26 5.62 26.68
C VAL A 206 -5.05 4.26 26.02
N VAL A 207 -5.33 4.17 24.72
CA VAL A 207 -5.15 2.93 23.95
C VAL A 207 -3.69 2.50 23.93
N ALA A 208 -2.73 3.39 23.66
CA ALA A 208 -1.31 3.10 23.62
C ALA A 208 -0.81 2.50 24.94
N ARG A 209 -1.21 3.08 26.11
CA ARG A 209 -0.87 2.50 27.42
C ARG A 209 -1.40 1.09 27.58
N ALA A 210 -2.66 0.87 27.20
CA ALA A 210 -3.28 -0.45 27.34
C ALA A 210 -2.70 -1.52 26.38
N LEU A 211 -2.13 -1.11 25.24
CA LEU A 211 -1.44 -1.97 24.28
C LEU A 211 -0.06 -2.40 24.80
N GLY A 212 0.58 -1.61 25.65
CA GLY A 212 1.93 -1.89 26.18
C GLY A 212 2.05 -3.25 26.87
N ASP A 213 0.98 -3.70 27.53
CA ASP A 213 0.94 -4.99 28.24
C ASP A 213 0.55 -6.19 27.34
N LEU A 214 0.30 -5.95 26.03
CA LEU A 214 -0.26 -6.94 25.12
C LEU A 214 0.73 -7.47 24.07
N ASN A 215 2.02 -7.20 24.21
CA ASN A 215 3.06 -7.61 23.26
C ASN A 215 2.70 -7.25 21.81
N ILE A 216 2.38 -5.95 21.57
CA ILE A 216 2.02 -5.43 20.26
C ILE A 216 3.28 -4.95 19.53
N GLU A 217 3.48 -5.40 18.27
CA GLU A 217 4.66 -5.03 17.47
C GLU A 217 4.70 -3.51 17.19
N HIS A 218 3.56 -2.93 16.80
CA HIS A 218 3.40 -1.48 16.65
C HIS A 218 1.92 -1.07 16.62
N PHE A 219 1.70 0.21 16.90
CA PHE A 219 0.43 0.91 16.79
C PHE A 219 0.49 1.87 15.61
N GLU A 220 -0.19 1.52 14.52
CA GLU A 220 -0.17 2.25 13.25
C GLU A 220 -1.21 3.36 13.26
N GLN A 221 -0.80 4.53 12.83
CA GLN A 221 -1.56 5.78 12.64
C GLN A 221 -2.68 5.97 13.67
N PRO A 222 -2.34 6.21 14.93
CA PRO A 222 -3.32 6.39 16.01
C PRO A 222 -4.25 7.58 15.83
N VAL A 223 -3.71 8.68 15.31
CA VAL A 223 -4.36 10.01 15.23
C VAL A 223 -4.29 10.55 13.81
N ALA A 224 -4.96 11.69 13.55
CA ALA A 224 -4.97 12.37 12.24
C ALA A 224 -3.56 12.51 11.65
N GLY A 225 -3.45 12.31 10.34
CA GLY A 225 -2.15 12.27 9.63
C GLY A 225 -1.32 13.54 9.77
N GLU A 226 -1.97 14.68 9.95
CA GLU A 226 -1.33 15.98 10.10
C GLU A 226 -0.84 16.26 11.54
N ASP A 227 -1.29 15.48 12.54
CA ASP A 227 -0.95 15.71 13.95
C ASP A 227 0.35 15.00 14.38
N PHE A 228 1.47 15.43 13.78
CA PHE A 228 2.81 14.96 14.14
C PHE A 228 3.13 15.17 15.62
N SER A 229 2.61 16.24 16.22
CA SER A 229 2.80 16.54 17.63
C SER A 229 2.17 15.49 18.55
N ALA A 230 0.95 15.03 18.24
CA ALA A 230 0.32 13.93 18.98
C ALA A 230 1.07 12.61 18.75
N MET A 231 1.50 12.31 17.52
CA MET A 231 2.33 11.14 17.21
C MET A 231 3.62 11.15 18.05
N ALA A 232 4.33 12.28 18.11
CA ALA A 232 5.54 12.44 18.92
C ALA A 232 5.28 12.27 20.44
N ARG A 233 4.13 12.71 20.95
CA ARG A 233 3.74 12.46 22.35
C ARG A 233 3.50 10.98 22.62
N LEU A 234 2.86 10.28 21.67
CA LEU A 234 2.62 8.84 21.76
C LEU A 234 3.94 8.05 21.75
N LEU A 235 4.88 8.42 20.88
CA LEU A 235 6.20 7.80 20.85
C LEU A 235 6.96 8.00 22.17
N ARG A 236 6.98 9.23 22.70
CA ARG A 236 7.62 9.53 24.00
C ARG A 236 6.99 8.82 25.19
N LEU A 237 5.74 8.36 25.08
CA LEU A 237 5.12 7.52 26.10
C LEU A 237 5.85 6.19 26.27
N GLY A 238 6.46 5.66 25.20
CA GLY A 238 7.27 4.44 25.21
C GLY A 238 6.50 3.16 25.53
N ALA A 239 5.16 3.18 25.43
CA ALA A 239 4.34 2.02 25.77
C ALA A 239 4.28 1.00 24.61
N VAL A 240 4.26 1.47 23.39
CA VAL A 240 4.21 0.68 22.16
C VAL A 240 4.91 1.45 21.04
N SER A 241 5.54 0.74 20.10
CA SER A 241 6.15 1.35 18.92
C SER A 241 5.07 2.01 18.05
N ILE A 242 5.37 3.17 17.48
CA ILE A 242 4.44 3.97 16.66
C ILE A 242 4.85 3.87 15.19
N MET A 243 3.87 3.55 14.33
CA MET A 243 4.04 3.46 12.87
C MET A 243 3.25 4.58 12.19
N ALA A 244 3.89 5.36 11.32
CA ALA A 244 3.24 6.39 10.52
C ALA A 244 2.81 5.80 9.16
N ASP A 245 1.53 5.93 8.80
CA ASP A 245 0.95 5.60 7.49
C ASP A 245 0.40 6.87 6.82
N GLU A 246 -0.77 7.35 7.22
CA GLU A 246 -1.44 8.51 6.63
C GLU A 246 -0.64 9.82 6.79
N SER A 247 0.32 9.85 7.71
CA SER A 247 1.23 11.00 7.91
C SER A 247 2.32 11.12 6.85
N VAL A 248 2.54 10.12 5.98
CA VAL A 248 3.68 10.11 5.06
C VAL A 248 3.26 9.91 3.61
N HIS A 249 3.34 10.98 2.83
CA HIS A 249 3.09 11.01 1.38
C HIS A 249 4.35 11.35 0.56
N THR A 250 5.31 12.02 1.18
CA THR A 250 6.52 12.54 0.52
C THR A 250 7.77 12.30 1.36
N ALA A 251 8.95 12.44 0.75
CA ALA A 251 10.21 12.43 1.47
C ALA A 251 10.32 13.59 2.48
N GLN A 252 9.63 14.71 2.24
CA GLN A 252 9.55 15.80 3.20
C GLN A 252 8.78 15.38 4.46
N ASP A 253 7.68 14.64 4.32
CA ASP A 253 6.93 14.10 5.46
C ASP A 253 7.80 13.10 6.25
N ALA A 254 8.53 12.21 5.56
CA ALA A 254 9.48 11.31 6.20
C ALA A 254 10.57 12.07 6.96
N SER A 255 11.13 13.14 6.38
CA SER A 255 12.09 14.01 7.07
C SER A 255 11.47 14.67 8.31
N ARG A 256 10.20 15.07 8.23
CA ARG A 256 9.48 15.64 9.36
C ARG A 256 9.24 14.62 10.48
N ILE A 257 8.89 13.36 10.14
CA ILE A 257 8.81 12.25 11.12
C ILE A 257 10.11 12.13 11.91
N VAL A 258 11.26 12.16 11.20
CA VAL A 258 12.59 12.09 11.82
C VAL A 258 12.84 13.28 12.76
N GLN A 259 12.62 14.50 12.25
CA GLN A 259 12.89 15.74 12.99
C GLN A 259 12.04 15.89 14.25
N GLU A 260 10.76 15.54 14.16
CA GLU A 260 9.82 15.65 15.28
C GLU A 260 9.82 14.42 16.18
N GLN A 261 10.57 13.37 15.82
CA GLN A 261 10.55 12.08 16.51
C GLN A 261 9.10 11.57 16.66
N ALA A 262 8.38 11.51 15.54
CA ALA A 262 6.94 11.27 15.55
C ALA A 262 6.57 9.79 15.36
N ALA A 263 7.49 8.93 14.91
CA ALA A 263 7.26 7.50 14.77
C ALA A 263 8.57 6.70 14.76
N ASP A 264 8.51 5.40 15.11
CA ASP A 264 9.60 4.41 15.00
C ASP A 264 9.65 3.76 13.62
N GLY A 265 8.59 3.88 12.86
CA GLY A 265 8.48 3.27 11.54
C GLY A 265 7.59 4.04 10.60
N ILE A 266 7.78 3.78 9.31
CA ILE A 266 7.02 4.37 8.21
C ILE A 266 6.41 3.24 7.37
N LYS A 267 5.11 3.36 7.09
CA LYS A 267 4.37 2.54 6.16
C LYS A 267 4.36 3.20 4.78
N ILE A 268 4.88 2.51 3.78
CA ILE A 268 4.81 2.95 2.39
C ILE A 268 3.73 2.14 1.67
N LYS A 269 2.81 2.83 1.02
CA LYS A 269 1.95 2.32 -0.04
C LYS A 269 2.32 3.08 -1.31
N ILE A 270 2.72 2.36 -2.34
CA ILE A 270 3.25 2.99 -3.57
C ILE A 270 2.25 3.94 -4.21
N SER A 271 0.96 3.60 -4.16
CA SER A 271 -0.15 4.43 -4.63
C SER A 271 -0.23 5.76 -3.87
N LYS A 272 -0.16 5.71 -2.54
CA LYS A 272 -0.24 6.89 -1.67
C LYS A 272 0.91 7.86 -1.91
N VAL A 273 2.14 7.35 -1.99
CA VAL A 273 3.33 8.21 -2.14
C VAL A 273 3.56 8.66 -3.59
N GLY A 274 2.87 8.03 -4.55
CA GLY A 274 2.85 8.49 -5.94
C GLY A 274 3.94 7.91 -6.83
N GLY A 275 4.39 6.67 -6.56
CA GLY A 275 5.25 5.90 -7.42
C GLY A 275 6.57 5.44 -6.76
N PHE A 276 7.39 4.73 -7.54
CA PHE A 276 8.67 4.16 -7.12
C PHE A 276 9.70 5.22 -6.73
N ILE A 277 9.72 6.37 -7.44
CA ILE A 277 10.70 7.42 -7.23
C ILE A 277 10.52 8.05 -5.85
N GLU A 278 9.31 8.42 -5.49
CA GLU A 278 9.03 9.00 -4.18
C GLU A 278 9.18 7.96 -3.07
N ALA A 279 8.73 6.70 -3.31
CA ALA A 279 8.92 5.61 -2.37
C ALA A 279 10.41 5.38 -2.04
N ARG A 280 11.29 5.37 -3.05
CA ARG A 280 12.74 5.27 -2.87
C ARG A 280 13.27 6.41 -1.99
N ARG A 281 12.88 7.66 -2.28
CA ARG A 281 13.33 8.83 -1.50
C ARG A 281 12.91 8.73 -0.03
N ILE A 282 11.71 8.21 0.24
CA ILE A 282 11.24 7.97 1.60
C ILE A 282 12.08 6.87 2.26
N ILE A 283 12.37 5.77 1.55
CA ILE A 283 13.22 4.68 2.05
C ILE A 283 14.62 5.21 2.40
N ASP A 284 15.23 6.01 1.53
CA ASP A 284 16.57 6.59 1.73
C ASP A 284 16.62 7.47 3.00
N VAL A 285 15.58 8.30 3.23
CA VAL A 285 15.47 9.13 4.45
C VAL A 285 15.31 8.25 5.69
N ALA A 286 14.45 7.24 5.64
CA ALA A 286 14.19 6.33 6.75
C ALA A 286 15.43 5.49 7.09
N GLU A 287 16.15 4.98 6.08
CA GLU A 287 17.40 4.22 6.26
C GLU A 287 18.47 5.07 6.94
N ALA A 288 18.68 6.30 6.45
CA ALA A 288 19.65 7.22 7.04
C ALA A 288 19.34 7.58 8.51
N ALA A 289 18.08 7.55 8.89
CA ALA A 289 17.60 7.83 10.24
C ALA A 289 17.43 6.57 11.12
N GLY A 290 17.62 5.37 10.58
CA GLY A 290 17.40 4.12 11.31
C GLY A 290 15.95 3.82 11.62
N ILE A 291 14.99 4.42 10.88
CA ILE A 291 13.55 4.21 11.04
C ILE A 291 13.10 3.02 10.21
N LYS A 292 12.32 2.10 10.79
CA LYS A 292 11.79 0.91 10.11
C LYS A 292 10.87 1.30 8.94
N VAL A 293 11.01 0.61 7.80
CA VAL A 293 10.11 0.75 6.65
C VAL A 293 9.34 -0.54 6.42
N ILE A 294 8.01 -0.44 6.30
CA ILE A 294 7.12 -1.53 5.92
C ILE A 294 6.39 -1.17 4.65
N ILE A 295 6.35 -2.09 3.69
CA ILE A 295 5.52 -1.93 2.47
C ILE A 295 4.16 -2.59 2.71
N GLY A 296 3.12 -1.94 2.23
CA GLY A 296 1.77 -2.50 2.26
C GLY A 296 0.86 -1.90 1.21
N ASN A 297 -0.34 -2.48 1.08
CA ASN A 297 -1.37 -2.01 0.15
C ASN A 297 -2.75 -1.87 0.80
N GLY A 298 -3.66 -1.30 0.01
CA GLY A 298 -5.09 -1.38 0.25
C GLY A 298 -5.68 -2.68 -0.29
N ILE A 299 -6.97 -2.68 -0.65
CA ILE A 299 -7.59 -3.76 -1.40
C ILE A 299 -7.36 -3.47 -2.88
N CYS A 300 -6.49 -4.21 -3.53
CA CYS A 300 -6.01 -3.96 -4.88
C CYS A 300 -5.81 -5.26 -5.65
N SER A 301 -5.62 -5.18 -6.98
CA SER A 301 -5.31 -6.35 -7.80
C SER A 301 -3.86 -6.83 -7.63
N SER A 302 -3.57 -8.01 -8.17
CA SER A 302 -2.21 -8.54 -8.23
C SER A 302 -1.24 -7.66 -9.06
N ILE A 303 -1.74 -6.78 -9.92
CA ILE A 303 -0.88 -5.85 -10.70
C ILE A 303 -0.30 -4.77 -9.78
N GLU A 304 -1.14 -4.10 -8.97
CA GLU A 304 -0.66 -3.13 -7.98
C GLU A 304 0.21 -3.82 -6.93
N ALA A 305 -0.21 -4.97 -6.40
CA ALA A 305 0.57 -5.73 -5.43
C ALA A 305 1.94 -6.16 -5.97
N ALA A 306 2.06 -6.46 -7.27
CA ALA A 306 3.34 -6.77 -7.91
C ALA A 306 4.31 -5.59 -7.85
N SER A 307 3.84 -4.35 -8.04
CA SER A 307 4.69 -3.16 -7.98
C SER A 307 5.32 -3.00 -6.58
N GLU A 308 4.54 -3.23 -5.55
CA GLU A 308 4.98 -3.15 -4.16
C GLU A 308 5.95 -4.28 -3.82
N LEU A 309 5.70 -5.48 -4.35
CA LEU A 309 6.60 -6.63 -4.22
C LEU A 309 7.95 -6.36 -4.89
N GLN A 310 7.95 -5.79 -6.11
CA GLN A 310 9.17 -5.39 -6.80
C GLN A 310 9.98 -4.38 -5.97
N LEU A 311 9.30 -3.39 -5.37
CA LEU A 311 9.91 -2.40 -4.50
C LEU A 311 10.49 -3.05 -3.22
N ALA A 312 9.69 -3.84 -2.51
CA ALA A 312 10.07 -4.46 -1.25
C ALA A 312 11.23 -5.46 -1.39
N CYS A 313 11.32 -6.13 -2.54
CA CYS A 313 12.43 -7.05 -2.85
C CYS A 313 13.71 -6.32 -3.28
N ALA A 314 13.64 -5.04 -3.66
CA ALA A 314 14.80 -4.29 -4.13
C ALA A 314 15.65 -3.70 -3.00
N TYR A 315 15.05 -3.33 -1.86
CA TYR A 315 15.72 -2.56 -0.82
C TYR A 315 15.95 -3.38 0.46
N PRO A 316 17.21 -3.47 0.95
CA PRO A 316 17.53 -4.22 2.16
C PRO A 316 16.89 -3.63 3.42
N HIS A 317 16.73 -2.31 3.49
CA HIS A 317 16.15 -1.60 4.62
C HIS A 317 14.63 -1.84 4.80
N VAL A 318 13.93 -2.28 3.75
CA VAL A 318 12.52 -2.66 3.84
C VAL A 318 12.38 -3.95 4.65
N TYR A 319 11.49 -3.90 5.66
CA TYR A 319 11.24 -5.02 6.55
C TYR A 319 10.62 -6.21 5.79
N PRO A 320 11.07 -7.47 6.03
CA PRO A 320 10.68 -8.63 5.23
C PRO A 320 9.28 -9.20 5.59
N VAL A 321 8.49 -8.45 6.33
CA VAL A 321 7.09 -8.80 6.68
C VAL A 321 6.18 -7.70 6.18
N ALA A 322 5.49 -7.94 5.06
CA ALA A 322 4.75 -6.96 4.30
C ALA A 322 3.22 -7.12 4.42
N GLU A 323 2.49 -6.04 4.22
CA GLU A 323 1.03 -6.03 4.28
C GLU A 323 0.39 -6.04 2.89
N MET A 324 0.79 -6.99 2.05
CA MET A 324 0.37 -7.10 0.64
C MET A 324 -0.72 -8.17 0.44
N VAL A 325 -1.79 -8.09 1.22
CA VAL A 325 -2.91 -9.04 1.19
C VAL A 325 -4.16 -8.49 0.49
N GLY A 326 -4.03 -7.37 -0.22
CA GLY A 326 -5.12 -6.78 -0.99
C GLY A 326 -5.79 -7.76 -1.96
N PRO A 327 -5.03 -8.48 -2.81
CA PRO A 327 -5.60 -9.43 -3.75
C PRO A 327 -6.44 -10.55 -3.12
N ALA A 328 -6.09 -11.01 -1.92
CA ALA A 328 -6.86 -12.04 -1.22
C ALA A 328 -8.27 -11.62 -0.79
N LYS A 329 -8.59 -10.31 -0.83
CA LYS A 329 -9.90 -9.76 -0.49
C LYS A 329 -10.81 -9.55 -1.71
N LEU A 330 -10.30 -9.80 -2.91
CA LEU A 330 -11.06 -9.71 -4.15
C LEU A 330 -11.69 -11.06 -4.52
N ALA A 331 -12.86 -11.04 -5.15
CA ALA A 331 -13.49 -12.22 -5.75
C ALA A 331 -13.03 -12.47 -7.20
N GLY A 332 -12.27 -11.53 -7.74
CA GLY A 332 -11.64 -11.60 -9.06
C GLY A 332 -10.34 -10.83 -9.07
N ASP A 333 -9.61 -10.86 -10.18
CA ASP A 333 -8.33 -10.17 -10.31
C ASP A 333 -8.13 -9.70 -11.76
N LEU A 334 -7.27 -8.71 -11.96
CA LEU A 334 -6.89 -8.19 -13.28
C LEU A 334 -5.69 -8.92 -13.88
N ALA A 335 -4.89 -9.61 -13.08
CA ALA A 335 -3.75 -10.38 -13.56
C ALA A 335 -4.20 -11.67 -14.25
N GLN A 336 -3.45 -12.10 -15.30
CA GLN A 336 -3.63 -13.41 -15.92
C GLN A 336 -3.41 -14.56 -14.93
N LYS A 337 -2.46 -14.38 -14.01
CA LYS A 337 -2.15 -15.30 -12.92
C LYS A 337 -2.09 -14.48 -11.62
N PRO A 338 -3.17 -14.45 -10.84
CA PRO A 338 -3.18 -13.80 -9.53
C PRO A 338 -2.18 -14.45 -8.56
N PHE A 339 -1.75 -13.68 -7.55
CA PHE A 339 -0.92 -14.22 -6.48
C PHE A 339 -1.71 -15.21 -5.61
N ASP A 340 -1.09 -16.35 -5.32
CA ASP A 340 -1.55 -17.23 -4.23
C ASP A 340 -0.92 -16.76 -2.91
N LEU A 341 -1.75 -16.23 -2.02
CA LEU A 341 -1.36 -15.68 -0.71
C LEU A 341 -1.77 -16.59 0.45
N SER A 342 -2.27 -17.80 0.16
CA SER A 342 -2.87 -18.70 1.15
C SER A 342 -1.88 -19.21 2.21
N SER A 343 -0.59 -19.28 1.85
CA SER A 343 0.48 -19.74 2.75
C SER A 343 1.04 -18.67 3.70
N GLY A 344 0.53 -17.43 3.66
CA GLY A 344 1.12 -16.31 4.41
C GLY A 344 2.47 -15.85 3.86
N LYS A 345 2.77 -16.15 2.61
CA LYS A 345 3.97 -15.71 1.90
C LYS A 345 3.61 -15.18 0.52
N ILE A 346 4.47 -14.30 -0.03
CA ILE A 346 4.42 -13.84 -1.41
C ILE A 346 5.82 -13.95 -2.01
N TYR A 347 5.89 -14.37 -3.27
CA TYR A 347 7.15 -14.63 -3.97
C TYR A 347 7.31 -13.70 -5.16
N LEU A 348 8.53 -13.16 -5.31
CA LEU A 348 8.90 -12.35 -6.47
C LEU A 348 8.72 -13.18 -7.74
N THR A 349 7.82 -12.72 -8.61
CA THR A 349 7.54 -13.44 -9.86
C THR A 349 8.70 -13.27 -10.84
N PRO A 350 9.14 -14.36 -11.50
CA PRO A 350 10.10 -14.25 -12.59
C PRO A 350 9.48 -13.52 -13.78
N GLY A 351 10.28 -12.77 -14.53
CA GLY A 351 9.82 -12.06 -15.73
C GLY A 351 10.36 -10.65 -15.83
N PHE A 352 9.86 -9.94 -16.83
CA PHE A 352 10.23 -8.54 -17.08
C PHE A 352 9.15 -7.59 -16.55
N GLY A 353 9.51 -6.34 -16.32
CA GLY A 353 8.58 -5.35 -15.80
C GLY A 353 8.11 -5.69 -14.39
N LEU A 354 6.80 -5.66 -14.18
CA LEU A 354 6.14 -6.03 -12.94
C LEU A 354 6.25 -7.53 -12.61
N GLY A 355 6.53 -8.39 -13.62
CA GLY A 355 6.51 -9.84 -13.46
C GLY A 355 5.11 -10.46 -13.46
N VAL A 356 4.08 -9.67 -13.73
CA VAL A 356 2.68 -10.08 -13.91
C VAL A 356 2.13 -9.47 -15.20
N GLU A 357 1.14 -10.15 -15.80
CA GLU A 357 0.52 -9.70 -17.05
C GLU A 357 -0.95 -9.34 -16.82
N LEU A 358 -1.38 -8.23 -17.42
CA LEU A 358 -2.79 -7.83 -17.44
C LEU A 358 -3.61 -8.81 -18.28
N SER A 359 -4.76 -9.23 -17.78
CA SER A 359 -5.74 -10.01 -18.54
C SER A 359 -6.68 -9.08 -19.32
N GLU A 360 -6.57 -9.06 -20.64
CA GLU A 360 -7.46 -8.28 -21.51
C GLU A 360 -8.93 -8.69 -21.36
N ALA A 361 -9.18 -9.98 -21.09
CA ALA A 361 -10.53 -10.48 -20.83
C ALA A 361 -11.11 -9.89 -19.53
N LYS A 362 -10.30 -9.87 -18.45
CA LYS A 362 -10.72 -9.30 -17.16
C LYS A 362 -10.81 -7.79 -17.20
N LEU A 363 -9.96 -7.11 -17.94
CA LEU A 363 -10.07 -5.68 -18.17
C LEU A 363 -11.42 -5.31 -18.80
N LYS A 364 -11.87 -6.09 -19.79
CA LYS A 364 -13.18 -5.90 -20.42
C LYS A 364 -14.33 -6.29 -19.49
N GLU A 365 -14.21 -7.41 -18.76
CA GLU A 365 -15.23 -7.90 -17.83
C GLU A 365 -15.55 -6.88 -16.73
N TYR A 366 -14.51 -6.26 -16.16
CA TYR A 366 -14.65 -5.32 -15.05
C TYR A 366 -14.73 -3.85 -15.47
N ALA A 367 -14.72 -3.55 -16.78
CA ALA A 367 -14.78 -2.18 -17.27
C ALA A 367 -16.07 -1.48 -16.80
N ILE A 368 -15.92 -0.26 -16.29
CA ILE A 368 -17.02 0.63 -15.98
C ILE A 368 -17.40 1.35 -17.29
N ALA A 369 -18.66 1.27 -17.68
CA ALA A 369 -19.17 2.00 -18.85
C ALA A 369 -18.91 3.51 -18.68
N SER A 370 -18.57 4.15 -19.79
CA SER A 370 -18.29 5.60 -19.86
C SER A 370 -19.53 6.44 -19.57
#